data_2ee80c41ec214ef73af9fb961eebbbc7
#
_entry.id   2ee80c41ec214ef73af9fb961eebbbc7
#
_cell.length_a   1.000
_cell.length_b   1.000
_cell.length_c   1.000
_cell.angle_alpha   90.00
_cell.angle_beta   90.00
_cell.angle_gamma   90.00
#
_symmetry.space_group_name_H-M   'P 1'
#
loop_
_entity.id
_entity.type
_entity.pdbx_description
1 polymer ?
#
loop_
_entity_poly.entity_id
_entity_poly.type
_entity_poly.pdbx_seq_one_letter_code
_entity_poly.pdbx_strand_id
1 'polypeptide(L)'
;QNKELDRELDSRWSLLEFGYSNAKKAESLEVGEDLEYVRNKEQRTNLTPLRPILEGYHQNTCFYCGEELFDPIHVDHVIPYSAIKHNEIWNLVLSHEFCNEDKLDNIPPKQFVKKLIERNEFVLKSDLPLKQELKKVLGSTPEERIQKVEKQYDFAKRKIVRMWREGDNFDPSKDEKWKNMVKFLHDKKL
;
A
#
# COMPACT_ATOMS: atom_id res chain seq x y z
N GLN A 1 4.38 27.66 -6.14
CA GLN A 1 4.44 26.42 -6.91
C GLN A 1 3.69 25.37 -6.12
N ASN A 2 2.72 24.71 -6.74
CA ASN A 2 1.82 23.78 -6.06
C ASN A 2 2.47 22.39 -6.03
N LYS A 3 3.23 22.11 -4.95
CA LYS A 3 3.95 20.83 -4.75
C LYS A 3 3.04 19.60 -4.84
N GLU A 4 1.75 19.74 -4.55
CA GLU A 4 0.76 18.67 -4.63
C GLU A 4 0.42 18.33 -6.08
N LEU A 5 0.29 19.36 -6.95
CA LEU A 5 0.07 19.17 -8.37
C LEU A 5 1.28 18.55 -9.06
N ASP A 6 2.49 18.99 -8.69
CA ASP A 6 3.73 18.42 -9.24
C ASP A 6 3.84 16.93 -8.90
N ARG A 7 3.55 16.54 -7.66
CA ARG A 7 3.54 15.12 -7.22
C ARG A 7 2.46 14.29 -7.92
N GLU A 8 1.29 14.85 -8.13
CA GLU A 8 0.22 14.18 -8.88
C GLU A 8 0.63 13.94 -10.35
N LEU A 9 1.28 14.93 -10.97
CA LEU A 9 1.80 14.82 -12.33
C LEU A 9 2.92 13.78 -12.42
N ASP A 10 3.87 13.78 -11.48
CA ASP A 10 4.96 12.80 -11.43
C ASP A 10 4.43 11.38 -11.23
N SER A 11 3.41 11.21 -10.39
CA SER A 11 2.75 9.93 -10.20
C SER A 11 2.05 9.44 -11.46
N ARG A 12 1.33 10.32 -12.17
CA ARG A 12 0.68 9.99 -13.44
C ARG A 12 1.70 9.64 -14.52
N TRP A 13 2.82 10.38 -14.55
CA TRP A 13 3.90 10.12 -15.49
C TRP A 13 4.58 8.77 -15.22
N SER A 14 4.89 8.48 -13.98
CA SER A 14 5.47 7.19 -13.55
C SER A 14 4.56 6.01 -13.89
N LEU A 15 3.24 6.16 -13.76
CA LEU A 15 2.26 5.15 -14.18
C LEU A 15 2.26 4.94 -15.69
N LEU A 16 2.37 6.02 -16.47
CA LEU A 16 2.47 5.93 -17.92
C LEU A 16 3.78 5.26 -18.34
N GLU A 17 4.92 5.65 -17.76
CA GLU A 17 6.22 5.03 -18.04
C GLU A 17 6.23 3.55 -17.66
N PHE A 18 5.66 3.19 -16.52
CA PHE A 18 5.51 1.79 -16.11
C PHE A 18 4.63 1.02 -17.10
N GLY A 19 3.49 1.60 -17.51
CA GLY A 19 2.62 1.04 -18.54
C GLY A 19 3.31 0.86 -19.88
N TYR A 20 4.08 1.86 -20.35
CA TYR A 20 4.85 1.78 -21.60
C TYR A 20 6.04 0.81 -21.52
N SER A 21 6.74 0.76 -20.41
CA SER A 21 7.87 -0.16 -20.21
C SER A 21 7.40 -1.61 -20.18
N ASN A 22 6.22 -1.86 -19.67
CA ASN A 22 5.59 -3.17 -19.62
C ASN A 22 4.86 -3.51 -20.94
N ALA A 23 4.30 -2.52 -21.64
CA ALA A 23 3.74 -2.72 -22.98
C ALA A 23 4.80 -3.18 -24.00
N LYS A 24 6.04 -2.68 -23.92
CA LYS A 24 7.16 -3.19 -24.75
C LYS A 24 7.57 -4.63 -24.40
N LYS A 25 7.35 -5.06 -23.14
CA LYS A 25 7.47 -6.48 -22.75
C LYS A 25 6.23 -7.29 -23.13
N ALA A 26 5.07 -6.66 -23.21
CA ALA A 26 3.77 -7.27 -23.52
C ALA A 26 3.51 -7.46 -25.02
N GLU A 27 4.38 -6.98 -25.93
CA GLU A 27 4.43 -7.51 -27.32
C GLU A 27 4.83 -8.99 -27.37
N SER A 28 5.27 -9.55 -26.22
CA SER A 28 5.51 -10.98 -26.01
C SER A 28 4.62 -11.63 -24.92
N LEU A 29 3.76 -10.86 -24.21
CA LEU A 29 2.95 -11.33 -23.08
C LEU A 29 1.65 -10.49 -23.03
N GLU A 30 0.48 -11.15 -22.95
CA GLU A 30 -0.81 -10.48 -22.84
C GLU A 30 -0.89 -9.58 -21.60
N VAL A 31 -1.45 -8.37 -21.75
CA VAL A 31 -1.49 -7.27 -20.73
C VAL A 31 -2.09 -7.67 -19.36
N GLY A 32 -2.68 -8.85 -19.25
CA GLY A 32 -3.14 -9.44 -17.99
C GLY A 32 -2.05 -10.10 -17.15
N GLU A 33 -0.90 -10.45 -17.75
CA GLU A 33 0.11 -11.28 -17.09
C GLU A 33 1.09 -10.49 -16.21
N ASP A 34 1.31 -9.20 -16.44
CA ASP A 34 2.26 -8.42 -15.64
C ASP A 34 1.76 -8.09 -14.23
N LEU A 35 0.47 -7.88 -14.07
CA LEU A 35 -0.15 -7.79 -12.74
C LEU A 35 -0.43 -9.18 -12.15
N GLU A 36 -0.65 -10.21 -12.97
CA GLU A 36 -0.63 -11.61 -12.57
C GLU A 36 0.77 -12.12 -12.20
N TYR A 37 1.83 -11.59 -12.80
CA TYR A 37 3.21 -11.88 -12.42
C TYR A 37 3.52 -11.48 -10.98
N VAL A 38 3.02 -10.33 -10.53
CA VAL A 38 3.06 -9.91 -9.11
C VAL A 38 2.18 -10.82 -8.23
N ARG A 39 1.15 -11.44 -8.80
CA ARG A 39 0.17 -12.29 -8.14
C ARG A 39 0.67 -13.72 -7.88
N ASN A 40 1.45 -14.30 -8.80
CA ASN A 40 1.73 -15.74 -8.86
C ASN A 40 3.09 -16.18 -8.29
N LYS A 41 3.98 -15.26 -7.88
CA LYS A 41 5.24 -15.66 -7.26
C LYS A 41 5.11 -15.84 -5.74
N GLU A 42 5.20 -17.09 -5.29
CA GLU A 42 5.36 -17.46 -3.88
C GLU A 42 6.67 -16.97 -3.23
N GLN A 43 7.55 -16.30 -3.97
CA GLN A 43 8.76 -15.67 -3.46
C GLN A 43 8.48 -14.22 -3.10
N ARG A 44 9.06 -13.72 -2.02
CA ARG A 44 9.13 -12.29 -1.68
C ARG A 44 9.69 -11.51 -2.88
N THR A 45 8.81 -11.03 -3.72
CA THR A 45 9.16 -10.20 -4.86
C THR A 45 9.58 -8.84 -4.35
N ASN A 46 10.63 -8.27 -4.93
CA ASN A 46 10.97 -6.87 -4.65
C ASN A 46 9.81 -5.97 -5.11
N LEU A 47 9.14 -5.32 -4.17
CA LEU A 47 8.00 -4.45 -4.41
C LEU A 47 8.40 -3.00 -4.69
N THR A 48 9.69 -2.66 -4.63
CA THR A 48 10.22 -1.31 -4.88
C THR A 48 9.75 -0.70 -6.21
N PRO A 49 9.62 -1.46 -7.32
CA PRO A 49 9.08 -0.94 -8.58
C PRO A 49 7.62 -0.43 -8.50
N LEU A 50 6.87 -0.81 -7.46
CA LEU A 50 5.50 -0.33 -7.25
C LEU A 50 5.45 0.99 -6.47
N ARG A 51 6.58 1.45 -5.91
CA ARG A 51 6.66 2.69 -5.14
C ARG A 51 6.13 3.91 -5.90
N PRO A 52 6.55 4.20 -7.15
CA PRO A 52 6.04 5.37 -7.87
C PRO A 52 4.53 5.34 -8.07
N ILE A 53 3.96 4.14 -8.30
CA ILE A 53 2.51 3.97 -8.43
C ILE A 53 1.80 4.35 -7.12
N LEU A 54 2.36 3.93 -5.98
CA LEU A 54 1.78 4.18 -4.67
C LEU A 54 1.99 5.63 -4.19
N GLU A 55 3.06 6.30 -4.58
CA GLU A 55 3.38 7.68 -4.17
C GLU A 55 2.24 8.66 -4.47
N GLY A 56 1.59 8.54 -5.62
CA GLY A 56 0.47 9.38 -6.00
C GLY A 56 -0.77 9.26 -5.12
N TYR A 57 -0.86 8.22 -4.32
CA TYR A 57 -2.01 7.96 -3.44
C TYR A 57 -1.76 8.25 -1.97
N HIS A 58 -0.51 8.55 -1.59
CA HIS A 58 -0.10 8.71 -0.19
C HIS A 58 0.21 10.16 0.18
N GLN A 59 0.07 11.12 -0.76
CA GLN A 59 0.41 12.54 -0.50
C GLN A 59 1.78 12.70 0.18
N ASN A 60 2.74 11.82 -0.14
CA ASN A 60 4.05 11.73 0.47
C ASN A 60 4.04 11.50 2.00
N THR A 61 3.01 10.86 2.53
CA THR A 61 2.92 10.56 3.96
C THR A 61 2.94 9.06 4.23
N CYS A 62 3.52 8.67 5.35
CA CYS A 62 3.49 7.29 5.81
C CYS A 62 2.05 6.84 6.11
N PHE A 63 1.67 5.69 5.57
CA PHE A 63 0.32 5.15 5.77
C PHE A 63 -0.01 4.94 7.25
N TYR A 64 0.96 4.56 8.07
CA TYR A 64 0.73 4.24 9.47
C TYR A 64 0.74 5.46 10.39
N CYS A 65 1.81 6.24 10.39
CA CYS A 65 1.95 7.36 11.33
C CYS A 65 1.46 8.71 10.79
N GLY A 66 1.26 8.83 9.47
CA GLY A 66 0.81 10.08 8.85
C GLY A 66 1.88 11.15 8.69
N GLU A 67 3.11 10.94 9.20
CA GLU A 67 4.23 11.87 9.03
C GLU A 67 4.78 11.79 7.59
N GLU A 68 5.46 12.86 7.13
CA GLU A 68 6.07 12.93 5.81
C GLU A 68 7.06 11.78 5.60
N LEU A 69 7.00 11.13 4.42
CA LEU A 69 7.89 10.04 4.07
C LEU A 69 9.32 10.54 3.79
N PHE A 70 10.30 9.78 4.26
CA PHE A 70 11.72 9.96 3.98
C PHE A 70 12.40 8.60 3.75
N ASP A 71 13.47 8.60 2.97
CA ASP A 71 14.17 7.36 2.63
C ASP A 71 14.87 6.71 3.86
N PRO A 72 14.89 5.38 3.94
CA PRO A 72 14.29 4.44 3.01
C PRO A 72 12.78 4.31 3.17
N ILE A 73 12.07 4.38 2.03
CA ILE A 73 10.62 4.19 1.97
C ILE A 73 10.35 2.74 1.62
N HIS A 74 9.54 2.06 2.44
CA HIS A 74 9.15 0.68 2.24
C HIS A 74 7.76 0.55 1.64
N VAL A 75 7.58 -0.44 0.79
CA VAL A 75 6.27 -0.93 0.35
C VAL A 75 5.88 -2.07 1.26
N ASP A 76 4.81 -1.89 2.02
CA ASP A 76 4.34 -2.86 3.00
C ASP A 76 2.93 -3.39 2.69
N HIS A 77 2.67 -4.61 3.14
CA HIS A 77 1.35 -5.23 3.12
C HIS A 77 0.57 -4.86 4.37
N VAL A 78 -0.55 -4.14 4.24
CA VAL A 78 -1.40 -3.81 5.40
C VAL A 78 -1.92 -5.08 6.05
N ILE A 79 -2.56 -5.96 5.29
CA ILE A 79 -2.87 -7.33 5.74
C ILE A 79 -1.66 -8.19 5.42
N PRO A 80 -1.07 -8.87 6.43
CA PRO A 80 0.22 -9.55 6.29
C PRO A 80 0.29 -10.54 5.12
N TYR A 81 1.40 -10.49 4.37
CA TYR A 81 1.65 -11.42 3.27
C TYR A 81 1.62 -12.89 3.71
N SER A 82 2.12 -13.20 4.90
CA SER A 82 2.12 -14.57 5.44
C SER A 82 0.73 -15.19 5.51
N ALA A 83 -0.31 -14.37 5.69
CA ALA A 83 -1.70 -14.82 5.73
C ALA A 83 -2.31 -14.99 4.34
N ILE A 84 -2.17 -13.98 3.46
CA ILE A 84 -2.95 -13.89 2.22
C ILE A 84 -2.19 -14.29 0.96
N LYS A 85 -0.85 -14.36 1.01
CA LYS A 85 0.03 -14.90 -0.03
C LYS A 85 -0.11 -14.27 -1.43
N HIS A 86 -0.43 -12.96 -1.50
CA HIS A 86 -0.48 -12.22 -2.76
C HIS A 86 0.07 -10.80 -2.60
N ASN A 87 0.51 -10.20 -3.72
CA ASN A 87 1.05 -8.85 -3.81
C ASN A 87 0.07 -7.89 -4.52
N GLU A 88 -1.22 -8.10 -4.35
CA GLU A 88 -2.23 -7.25 -4.99
C GLU A 88 -2.14 -5.82 -4.45
N ILE A 89 -2.13 -4.85 -5.35
CA ILE A 89 -1.84 -3.44 -5.06
C ILE A 89 -2.84 -2.80 -4.08
N TRP A 90 -4.06 -3.32 -4.00
CA TRP A 90 -5.07 -2.87 -3.05
C TRP A 90 -4.63 -2.99 -1.60
N ASN A 91 -3.70 -3.92 -1.30
CA ASN A 91 -3.18 -4.21 0.04
C ASN A 91 -1.79 -3.58 0.30
N LEU A 92 -1.20 -2.93 -0.70
CA LEU A 92 0.15 -2.37 -0.60
C LEU A 92 0.09 -0.88 -0.27
N VAL A 93 0.98 -0.43 0.62
CA VAL A 93 1.07 0.95 1.07
C VAL A 93 2.53 1.38 1.22
N LEU A 94 2.76 2.70 1.26
CA LEU A 94 4.08 3.27 1.57
C LEU A 94 4.20 3.55 3.07
N SER A 95 5.34 3.22 3.62
CA SER A 95 5.65 3.45 5.03
C SER A 95 7.12 3.78 5.24
N HIS A 96 7.43 4.41 6.38
CA HIS A 96 8.79 4.45 6.89
C HIS A 96 9.28 3.03 7.19
N GLU A 97 10.57 2.79 7.01
CA GLU A 97 11.25 1.57 7.45
C GLU A 97 10.90 1.23 8.91
N PHE A 98 11.04 2.22 9.82
CA PHE A 98 10.72 2.07 11.24
C PHE A 98 9.27 1.59 11.49
N CYS A 99 8.27 2.15 10.78
CA CYS A 99 6.88 1.75 10.94
C CYS A 99 6.63 0.34 10.40
N ASN A 100 7.27 0.00 9.29
CA ASN A 100 7.19 -1.33 8.70
C ASN A 100 7.85 -2.39 9.59
N GLU A 101 9.05 -2.10 10.10
CA GLU A 101 9.78 -3.02 10.98
C GLU A 101 9.09 -3.23 12.33
N ASP A 102 8.44 -2.22 12.89
CA ASP A 102 7.68 -2.40 14.13
C ASP A 102 6.38 -3.19 13.90
N LYS A 103 5.73 -2.96 12.76
CA LYS A 103 4.54 -3.73 12.39
C LYS A 103 4.87 -5.18 12.06
N LEU A 104 5.94 -5.41 11.31
CA LEU A 104 6.32 -6.74 10.81
C LEU A 104 5.13 -7.46 10.15
N ASP A 105 4.99 -8.75 10.46
CA ASP A 105 3.94 -9.65 9.98
C ASP A 105 2.76 -9.76 10.97
N ASN A 106 2.58 -8.72 11.82
CA ASN A 106 1.49 -8.67 12.79
C ASN A 106 0.20 -8.14 12.15
N ILE A 107 -0.94 -8.58 12.68
CA ILE A 107 -2.26 -8.07 12.28
C ILE A 107 -2.39 -6.60 12.70
N PRO A 108 -2.66 -5.67 11.77
CA PRO A 108 -2.88 -4.28 12.13
C PRO A 108 -4.24 -4.09 12.83
N PRO A 109 -4.38 -3.06 13.70
CA PRO A 109 -5.68 -2.62 14.20
C PRO A 109 -6.70 -2.36 13.09
N LYS A 110 -7.97 -2.62 13.35
CA LYS A 110 -9.05 -2.52 12.34
C LYS A 110 -9.15 -1.12 11.69
N GLN A 111 -8.72 -0.07 12.36
CA GLN A 111 -8.67 1.28 11.80
C GLN A 111 -7.78 1.38 10.55
N PHE A 112 -6.67 0.63 10.47
CA PHE A 112 -5.83 0.61 9.28
C PHE A 112 -6.50 -0.10 8.11
N VAL A 113 -7.34 -1.09 8.38
CA VAL A 113 -8.17 -1.73 7.34
C VAL A 113 -9.22 -0.74 6.80
N LYS A 114 -9.85 0.04 7.67
CA LYS A 114 -10.76 1.12 7.24
C LYS A 114 -10.02 2.16 6.39
N LYS A 115 -8.87 2.64 6.85
CA LYS A 115 -8.00 3.57 6.09
C LYS A 115 -7.58 2.99 4.72
N LEU A 116 -7.30 1.69 4.66
CA LEU A 116 -6.99 1.00 3.41
C LEU A 116 -8.19 0.99 2.45
N ILE A 117 -9.38 0.70 2.95
CA ILE A 117 -10.62 0.74 2.17
C ILE A 117 -10.86 2.16 1.64
N GLU A 118 -10.76 3.17 2.48
CA GLU A 118 -10.92 4.58 2.10
C GLU A 118 -9.93 4.99 1.00
N ARG A 119 -8.65 4.59 1.12
CA ARG A 119 -7.64 4.82 0.11
C ARG A 119 -8.00 4.14 -1.21
N ASN A 120 -8.45 2.87 -1.18
CA ASN A 120 -8.84 2.15 -2.38
C ASN A 120 -10.04 2.80 -3.07
N GLU A 121 -11.05 3.25 -2.32
CA GLU A 121 -12.20 3.98 -2.86
C GLU A 121 -11.80 5.35 -3.44
N PHE A 122 -10.83 6.04 -2.85
CA PHE A 122 -10.27 7.26 -3.42
C PHE A 122 -9.62 7.01 -4.79
N VAL A 123 -8.79 5.97 -4.90
CA VAL A 123 -8.16 5.54 -6.16
C VAL A 123 -9.22 5.23 -7.23
N LEU A 124 -10.29 4.55 -6.83
CA LEU A 124 -11.37 4.17 -7.75
C LEU A 124 -12.18 5.36 -8.27
N LYS A 125 -12.15 6.48 -7.57
CA LYS A 125 -12.76 7.75 -8.03
C LYS A 125 -11.85 8.54 -8.98
N SER A 126 -10.55 8.21 -9.02
CA SER A 126 -9.60 8.83 -9.94
C SER A 126 -9.74 8.25 -11.36
N ASP A 127 -9.13 8.93 -12.35
CA ASP A 127 -9.08 8.45 -13.74
C ASP A 127 -7.81 7.64 -14.05
N LEU A 128 -7.18 7.08 -13.04
CA LEU A 128 -5.94 6.32 -13.17
C LEU A 128 -6.17 4.90 -13.68
N PRO A 129 -5.26 4.34 -14.48
CA PRO A 129 -5.37 2.98 -15.03
C PRO A 129 -5.61 1.90 -13.98
N LEU A 130 -5.04 2.09 -12.79
CA LEU A 130 -5.17 1.21 -11.64
C LEU A 130 -6.64 0.97 -11.18
N LYS A 131 -7.54 1.88 -11.51
CA LYS A 131 -8.97 1.77 -11.24
C LYS A 131 -9.58 0.48 -11.80
N GLN A 132 -9.19 0.10 -13.02
CA GLN A 132 -9.75 -1.10 -13.66
C GLN A 132 -9.28 -2.37 -12.94
N GLU A 133 -8.00 -2.43 -12.58
CA GLU A 133 -7.46 -3.55 -11.83
C GLU A 133 -8.05 -3.67 -10.43
N LEU A 134 -8.21 -2.55 -9.72
CA LEU A 134 -8.88 -2.57 -8.42
C LEU A 134 -10.32 -3.07 -8.51
N LYS A 135 -11.08 -2.67 -9.55
CA LYS A 135 -12.42 -3.18 -9.79
C LYS A 135 -12.43 -4.68 -10.09
N LYS A 136 -11.52 -5.14 -10.96
CA LYS A 136 -11.40 -6.56 -11.32
C LYS A 136 -11.11 -7.43 -10.10
N VAL A 137 -10.23 -6.95 -9.21
CA VAL A 137 -9.77 -7.72 -8.05
C VAL A 137 -10.73 -7.60 -6.87
N LEU A 138 -11.19 -6.39 -6.54
CA LEU A 138 -12.00 -6.16 -5.34
C LEU A 138 -13.51 -6.28 -5.58
N GLY A 139 -13.98 -5.99 -6.78
CA GLY A 139 -15.40 -6.01 -7.14
C GLY A 139 -15.88 -4.69 -7.75
N SER A 140 -17.07 -4.75 -8.36
CA SER A 140 -17.63 -3.63 -9.12
C SER A 140 -18.30 -2.59 -8.24
N THR A 141 -18.91 -3.02 -7.13
CA THR A 141 -19.63 -2.14 -6.19
C THR A 141 -18.80 -1.84 -4.93
N PRO A 142 -19.02 -0.71 -4.27
CA PRO A 142 -18.36 -0.40 -3.00
C PRO A 142 -18.56 -1.49 -1.94
N GLU A 143 -19.77 -2.06 -1.87
CA GLU A 143 -20.15 -3.09 -0.90
C GLU A 143 -19.33 -4.38 -1.12
N GLU A 144 -19.21 -4.83 -2.38
CA GLU A 144 -18.37 -5.98 -2.73
C GLU A 144 -16.92 -5.77 -2.32
N ARG A 145 -16.37 -4.59 -2.59
CA ARG A 145 -14.98 -4.26 -2.29
C ARG A 145 -14.70 -4.22 -0.80
N ILE A 146 -15.56 -3.54 -0.04
CA ILE A 146 -15.47 -3.48 1.42
C ILE A 146 -15.53 -4.91 1.99
N GLN A 147 -16.53 -5.68 1.57
CA GLN A 147 -16.72 -7.05 2.05
C GLN A 147 -15.50 -7.93 1.73
N LYS A 148 -14.90 -7.75 0.55
CA LYS A 148 -13.72 -8.54 0.16
C LYS A 148 -12.52 -8.23 1.03
N VAL A 149 -12.23 -6.95 1.27
CA VAL A 149 -11.12 -6.54 2.17
C VAL A 149 -11.36 -7.03 3.59
N GLU A 150 -12.57 -6.88 4.11
CA GLU A 150 -12.91 -7.34 5.47
C GLU A 150 -12.79 -8.87 5.59
N LYS A 151 -13.25 -9.64 4.61
CA LYS A 151 -13.09 -11.10 4.58
C LYS A 151 -11.62 -11.52 4.61
N GLN A 152 -10.75 -10.82 3.85
CA GLN A 152 -9.32 -11.09 3.87
C GLN A 152 -8.69 -10.76 5.23
N TYR A 153 -9.10 -9.67 5.85
CA TYR A 153 -8.64 -9.31 7.17
C TYR A 153 -9.08 -10.32 8.24
N ASP A 154 -10.34 -10.73 8.23
CA ASP A 154 -10.85 -11.75 9.17
C ASP A 154 -10.18 -13.10 8.97
N PHE A 155 -9.87 -13.46 7.71
CA PHE A 155 -9.10 -14.65 7.42
C PHE A 155 -7.68 -14.55 7.99
N ALA A 156 -7.03 -13.40 7.83
CA ALA A 156 -5.69 -13.17 8.37
C ALA A 156 -5.68 -13.24 9.91
N LYS A 157 -6.68 -12.66 10.59
CA LYS A 157 -6.84 -12.75 12.06
C LYS A 157 -7.00 -14.18 12.56
N ARG A 158 -7.59 -15.08 11.78
CA ARG A 158 -7.66 -16.49 12.16
C ARG A 158 -6.34 -17.24 11.98
N LYS A 159 -5.49 -16.79 11.07
CA LYS A 159 -4.17 -17.40 10.82
C LYS A 159 -3.07 -16.84 11.70
N ILE A 160 -3.10 -15.55 11.99
CA ILE A 160 -2.07 -14.85 12.75
C ILE A 160 -2.70 -14.38 14.06
N VAL A 161 -2.22 -14.94 15.16
CA VAL A 161 -2.75 -14.62 16.51
C VAL A 161 -2.23 -13.26 17.02
N ARG A 162 -1.05 -12.84 16.57
CA ARG A 162 -0.40 -11.65 17.10
C ARG A 162 -0.89 -10.38 16.40
N MET A 163 -1.41 -9.46 17.19
CA MET A 163 -1.75 -8.11 16.74
C MET A 163 -0.58 -7.15 16.91
N TRP A 164 -0.50 -6.15 16.02
CA TRP A 164 0.46 -5.07 16.14
C TRP A 164 0.19 -4.26 17.41
N ARG A 165 1.18 -4.23 18.32
CA ARG A 165 1.11 -3.50 19.60
C ARG A 165 -0.13 -3.79 20.45
N GLU A 166 -0.53 -5.05 20.50
CA GLU A 166 -1.51 -5.61 21.45
C GLU A 166 -2.83 -4.83 21.60
N GLY A 167 -3.39 -4.31 20.50
CA GLY A 167 -4.72 -3.72 20.65
C GLY A 167 -5.33 -3.09 19.44
N ASP A 168 -6.65 -3.16 19.37
CA ASP A 168 -7.46 -2.52 18.32
C ASP A 168 -7.38 -0.98 18.34
N ASN A 169 -6.77 -0.38 19.39
CA ASN A 169 -6.71 1.07 19.59
C ASN A 169 -5.32 1.68 19.33
N PHE A 170 -4.32 0.87 18.98
CA PHE A 170 -2.99 1.42 18.70
C PHE A 170 -3.00 2.28 17.42
N ASP A 171 -2.60 3.53 17.56
CA ASP A 171 -2.56 4.52 16.47
C ASP A 171 -1.28 5.37 16.57
N PRO A 172 -0.23 5.04 15.81
CA PRO A 172 1.02 5.79 15.86
C PRO A 172 0.87 7.24 15.39
N SER A 173 -0.19 7.58 14.64
CA SER A 173 -0.46 8.97 14.25
C SER A 173 -0.90 9.85 15.42
N LYS A 174 -1.33 9.25 16.53
CA LYS A 174 -1.73 9.92 17.78
C LYS A 174 -0.71 9.76 18.91
N ASP A 175 0.34 8.97 18.69
CA ASP A 175 1.38 8.71 19.68
C ASP A 175 2.54 9.70 19.50
N GLU A 176 2.65 10.69 20.39
CA GLU A 176 3.70 11.71 20.35
C GLU A 176 5.11 11.11 20.50
N LYS A 177 5.27 10.02 21.23
CA LYS A 177 6.58 9.35 21.34
C LYS A 177 6.97 8.73 19.99
N TRP A 178 5.98 8.14 19.27
CA TRP A 178 6.19 7.60 17.95
C TRP A 178 6.59 8.69 16.95
N LYS A 179 5.86 9.79 16.92
CA LYS A 179 6.16 10.92 16.03
C LYS A 179 7.54 11.51 16.31
N ASN A 180 7.90 11.68 17.57
CA ASN A 180 9.21 12.17 17.96
C ASN A 180 10.34 11.20 17.53
N MET A 181 10.10 9.88 17.59
CA MET A 181 11.06 8.89 17.09
C MET A 181 11.21 9.00 15.57
N VAL A 182 10.10 9.11 14.84
CA VAL A 182 10.11 9.28 13.37
C VAL A 182 10.89 10.56 12.97
N LYS A 183 10.63 11.69 13.63
CA LYS A 183 11.37 12.95 13.41
C LYS A 183 12.85 12.80 13.70
N PHE A 184 13.21 12.20 14.82
CA PHE A 184 14.61 11.96 15.17
C PHE A 184 15.34 11.10 14.13
N LEU A 185 14.68 10.09 13.58
CA LEU A 185 15.23 9.25 12.52
C LEU A 185 15.40 10.01 11.20
N HIS A 186 14.46 10.90 10.89
CA HIS A 186 14.56 11.79 9.75
C HIS A 186 15.76 12.71 9.86
N ASP A 187 15.90 13.41 10.99
CA ASP A 187 17.01 14.37 11.23
C ASP A 187 18.40 13.73 11.22
N LYS A 188 18.49 12.45 11.56
CA LYS A 188 19.78 11.70 11.49
C LYS A 188 20.19 11.30 10.08
N LYS A 189 19.27 11.33 9.11
CA LYS A 189 19.53 10.94 7.72
C LYS A 189 19.79 12.14 6.80
N LEU A 190 19.62 13.38 7.30
CA LEU A 190 20.03 14.63 6.68
C LEU A 190 21.48 14.97 7.02
#